data_c57c4610cfeb90ebed76cd221b8560f7
#
_entry.id   c57c4610cfeb90ebed76cd221b8560f7
#
_cell.length_a   1.000
_cell.length_b   1.000
_cell.length_c   1.000
_cell.angle_alpha   90.00
_cell.angle_beta   90.00
_cell.angle_gamma   90.00
#
_symmetry.space_group_name_H-M   'P 1'
#
loop_
_entity.id
_entity.type
_entity.pdbx_description
1 polymer ?
#
loop_
_entity_poly.entity_id
_entity_poly.type
_entity_poly.pdbx_seq_one_letter_code
_entity_poly.pdbx_strand_id
1 'polypeptide(L)'
;MKLYFKPYTCCRWGHPAIDSCLEVMQNNGISYKEIKQVTIYTFKRATMLSKIIPKTADEAQYNIAYPVAAAIVTGDFGLKQITAEAFENSEIISMMNKLIFKVDPKIDEQFPQRRICRTEIITNDNQKFI
;
A
#
# COMPACT_ATOMS: atom_id res chain seq x y z
N MET A 1 -4.88 30.45 6.55
CA MET A 1 -4.80 29.04 6.96
C MET A 1 -4.81 28.15 5.74
N LYS A 2 -3.89 27.25 5.69
CA LYS A 2 -3.75 26.34 4.57
C LYS A 2 -4.61 25.10 4.80
N LEU A 3 -5.63 24.90 3.97
CA LEU A 3 -6.40 23.65 4.01
C LEU A 3 -5.56 22.54 3.38
N TYR A 4 -5.48 21.43 4.07
CA TYR A 4 -4.71 20.29 3.64
C TYR A 4 -5.61 19.07 3.54
N PHE A 5 -5.73 18.53 2.32
CA PHE A 5 -6.50 17.31 2.09
C PHE A 5 -5.56 16.11 2.03
N LYS A 6 -5.84 15.15 2.86
CA LYS A 6 -5.16 13.86 2.85
C LYS A 6 -5.98 12.92 1.95
N PRO A 7 -5.47 12.51 0.78
CA PRO A 7 -6.25 11.70 -0.15
C PRO A 7 -6.60 10.30 0.41
N TYR A 8 -5.81 9.81 1.37
CA TYR A 8 -6.07 8.53 2.03
C TYR A 8 -6.05 8.72 3.53
N THR A 9 -6.85 7.91 4.25
CA THR A 9 -6.91 7.96 5.72
C THR A 9 -5.82 7.09 6.37
N CYS A 10 -4.56 7.34 5.99
CA CYS A 10 -3.40 6.63 6.55
C CYS A 10 -2.24 7.59 6.76
N CYS A 11 -1.18 7.11 7.40
CA CYS A 11 0.06 7.86 7.54
C CYS A 11 0.57 8.29 6.17
N ARG A 12 1.07 9.53 6.05
CA ARG A 12 1.58 10.10 4.80
C ARG A 12 2.66 9.24 4.15
N TRP A 13 3.39 8.47 4.92
CA TRP A 13 4.43 7.58 4.41
C TRP A 13 3.87 6.39 3.63
N GLY A 14 2.58 6.08 3.82
CA GLY A 14 1.91 5.03 3.06
C GLY A 14 1.34 5.51 1.72
N HIS A 15 1.13 6.82 1.55
CA HIS A 15 0.52 7.37 0.33
C HIS A 15 1.31 7.04 -0.95
N PRO A 16 2.65 7.20 -0.99
CA PRO A 16 3.40 6.85 -2.20
C PRO A 16 3.29 5.36 -2.57
N ALA A 17 3.21 4.48 -1.56
CA ALA A 17 3.05 3.05 -1.81
C ALA A 17 1.69 2.75 -2.45
N ILE A 18 0.62 3.36 -1.95
CA ILE A 18 -0.72 3.21 -2.51
C ILE A 18 -0.74 3.72 -3.96
N ASP A 19 -0.25 4.93 -4.19
CA ASP A 19 -0.24 5.55 -5.52
C ASP A 19 0.55 4.72 -6.53
N SER A 20 1.71 4.22 -6.13
CA SER A 20 2.58 3.40 -6.98
C SER A 20 1.89 2.09 -7.39
N CYS A 21 1.26 1.41 -6.44
CA CYS A 21 0.54 0.17 -6.72
C CYS A 21 -0.64 0.39 -7.66
N LEU A 22 -1.46 1.41 -7.39
CA LEU A 22 -2.63 1.71 -8.22
C LEU A 22 -2.22 2.12 -9.63
N GLU A 23 -1.14 2.87 -9.76
CA GLU A 23 -0.62 3.28 -11.06
C GLU A 23 -0.20 2.09 -11.92
N VAL A 24 0.56 1.15 -11.36
CA VAL A 24 0.97 -0.06 -12.07
C VAL A 24 -0.24 -0.88 -12.50
N MET A 25 -1.22 -1.03 -11.61
CA MET A 25 -2.43 -1.78 -11.92
C MET A 25 -3.23 -1.12 -13.05
N GLN A 26 -3.43 0.20 -12.99
CA GLN A 26 -4.19 0.95 -13.99
C GLN A 26 -3.51 0.94 -15.35
N ASN A 27 -2.20 1.16 -15.37
CA ASN A 27 -1.44 1.23 -16.61
C ASN A 27 -1.39 -0.11 -17.37
N ASN A 28 -1.57 -1.22 -16.65
CA ASN A 28 -1.46 -2.56 -17.22
C ASN A 28 -2.77 -3.34 -17.19
N GLY A 29 -3.86 -2.74 -16.72
CA GLY A 29 -5.16 -3.38 -16.64
C GLY A 29 -5.19 -4.62 -15.74
N ILE A 30 -4.46 -4.58 -14.62
CA ILE A 30 -4.36 -5.71 -13.70
C ILE A 30 -5.46 -5.63 -12.63
N SER A 31 -6.20 -6.75 -12.45
CA SER A 31 -7.13 -6.91 -11.34
C SER A 31 -6.41 -7.52 -10.13
N TYR A 32 -6.85 -7.16 -8.91
CA TYR A 32 -6.26 -7.72 -7.69
C TYR A 32 -6.33 -9.26 -7.65
N LYS A 33 -7.31 -9.85 -8.33
CA LYS A 33 -7.49 -11.31 -8.39
C LYS A 33 -6.37 -11.99 -9.19
N GLU A 34 -5.73 -11.25 -10.08
CA GLU A 34 -4.64 -11.75 -10.92
C GLU A 34 -3.27 -11.66 -10.23
N ILE A 35 -3.19 -10.97 -9.09
CA ILE A 35 -1.93 -10.69 -8.42
C ILE A 35 -1.46 -11.88 -7.60
N LYS A 36 -0.22 -12.30 -7.84
CA LYS A 36 0.46 -13.34 -7.06
C LYS A 36 1.31 -12.73 -5.96
N GLN A 37 2.03 -11.65 -6.27
CA GLN A 37 2.95 -10.99 -5.35
C GLN A 37 3.13 -9.53 -5.72
N VAL A 38 3.27 -8.68 -4.72
CA VAL A 38 3.58 -7.25 -4.90
C VAL A 38 4.81 -6.92 -4.07
N THR A 39 5.86 -6.40 -4.72
CA THR A 39 7.05 -5.90 -4.04
C THR A 39 7.06 -4.39 -4.13
N ILE A 40 7.17 -3.73 -2.98
CA ILE A 40 7.16 -2.27 -2.89
C ILE A 40 8.52 -1.82 -2.39
N TYR A 41 9.23 -1.06 -3.23
CA TYR A 41 10.52 -0.47 -2.88
C TYR A 41 10.27 0.93 -2.37
N THR A 42 10.69 1.22 -1.16
CA THR A 42 10.37 2.45 -0.47
C THR A 42 11.52 2.92 0.42
N PHE A 43 11.32 3.99 1.16
CA PHE A 43 12.33 4.49 2.10
C PHE A 43 12.20 3.75 3.44
N LYS A 44 13.31 3.72 4.19
CA LYS A 44 13.43 2.90 5.41
C LYS A 44 12.32 3.19 6.42
N ARG A 45 12.00 4.45 6.67
CA ARG A 45 11.00 4.81 7.68
C ARG A 45 9.60 4.27 7.37
N ALA A 46 9.24 4.20 6.08
CA ALA A 46 7.96 3.61 5.68
C ALA A 46 7.90 2.12 6.03
N THR A 47 9.02 1.39 5.88
CA THR A 47 9.07 -0.04 6.21
C THR A 47 8.96 -0.31 7.70
N MET A 48 9.16 0.71 8.53
CA MET A 48 9.04 0.60 9.99
C MET A 48 7.59 0.69 10.48
N LEU A 49 6.67 1.10 9.63
CA LEU A 49 5.24 1.10 9.97
C LEU A 49 4.76 -0.34 10.15
N SER A 50 3.72 -0.51 10.98
CA SER A 50 3.17 -1.83 11.27
C SER A 50 2.68 -2.53 10.00
N LYS A 51 2.82 -3.85 9.96
CA LYS A 51 2.36 -4.71 8.85
C LYS A 51 1.38 -5.79 9.35
N ILE A 52 0.98 -5.72 10.62
CA ILE A 52 0.03 -6.66 11.19
C ILE A 52 -1.41 -6.22 10.89
N ILE A 53 -2.35 -7.14 11.01
CA ILE A 53 -3.77 -6.84 10.80
C ILE A 53 -4.23 -5.87 11.89
N PRO A 54 -4.74 -4.66 11.51
CA PRO A 54 -5.15 -3.69 12.51
C PRO A 54 -6.45 -4.11 13.22
N LYS A 55 -6.61 -3.69 14.45
CA LYS A 55 -7.82 -3.91 15.24
C LYS A 55 -8.58 -2.62 15.51
N THR A 56 -7.94 -1.48 15.30
CA THR A 56 -8.54 -0.15 15.52
C THR A 56 -8.23 0.76 14.34
N ALA A 57 -8.98 1.86 14.24
CA ALA A 57 -8.75 2.87 13.21
C ALA A 57 -7.35 3.48 13.32
N ASP A 58 -6.88 3.73 14.56
CA ASP A 58 -5.54 4.28 14.78
C ASP A 58 -4.46 3.32 14.29
N GLU A 59 -4.59 2.03 14.59
CA GLU A 59 -3.65 1.02 14.11
C GLU A 59 -3.64 0.95 12.58
N ALA A 60 -4.81 1.08 11.94
CA ALA A 60 -4.92 1.07 10.48
C ALA A 60 -4.20 2.27 9.86
N GLN A 61 -4.29 3.45 10.48
CA GLN A 61 -3.68 4.68 9.96
C GLN A 61 -2.15 4.62 9.96
N TYR A 62 -1.55 3.92 10.92
CA TYR A 62 -0.09 3.80 11.08
C TYR A 62 0.43 2.44 10.61
N ASN A 63 -0.35 1.76 9.79
CA ASN A 63 0.01 0.50 9.16
C ASN A 63 0.43 0.77 7.72
N ILE A 64 1.37 0.02 7.16
CA ILE A 64 1.72 0.15 5.75
C ILE A 64 1.11 -0.98 4.91
N ALA A 65 1.03 -2.19 5.43
CA ALA A 65 0.51 -3.32 4.67
C ALA A 65 -1.01 -3.24 4.48
N TYR A 66 -1.76 -2.89 5.52
CA TYR A 66 -3.21 -2.85 5.45
C TYR A 66 -3.73 -1.78 4.47
N PRO A 67 -3.27 -0.51 4.55
CA PRO A 67 -3.75 0.50 3.60
C PRO A 67 -3.45 0.15 2.14
N VAL A 68 -2.27 -0.38 1.87
CA VAL A 68 -1.89 -0.78 0.51
C VAL A 68 -2.76 -1.94 0.03
N ALA A 69 -2.94 -2.97 0.86
CA ALA A 69 -3.79 -4.11 0.52
C ALA A 69 -5.24 -3.68 0.29
N ALA A 70 -5.78 -2.84 1.16
CA ALA A 70 -7.14 -2.33 1.02
C ALA A 70 -7.31 -1.53 -0.27
N ALA A 71 -6.36 -0.67 -0.59
CA ALA A 71 -6.39 0.11 -1.82
C ALA A 71 -6.33 -0.77 -3.06
N ILE A 72 -5.50 -1.80 -3.06
CA ILE A 72 -5.40 -2.74 -4.18
C ILE A 72 -6.73 -3.48 -4.39
N VAL A 73 -7.35 -3.95 -3.32
CA VAL A 73 -8.59 -4.73 -3.40
C VAL A 73 -9.80 -3.86 -3.73
N THR A 74 -9.91 -2.68 -3.10
CA THR A 74 -11.11 -1.82 -3.23
C THR A 74 -10.93 -0.62 -4.16
N GLY A 75 -9.70 -0.29 -4.52
CA GLY A 75 -9.38 0.89 -5.33
C GLY A 75 -9.18 2.17 -4.53
N ASP A 76 -9.30 2.12 -3.21
CA ASP A 76 -9.19 3.29 -2.35
C ASP A 76 -8.83 2.89 -0.92
N PHE A 77 -8.39 3.85 -0.13
CA PHE A 77 -8.26 3.68 1.32
C PHE A 77 -8.84 4.90 2.03
N GLY A 78 -10.12 4.83 2.36
CA GLY A 78 -10.85 5.89 3.03
C GLY A 78 -11.51 5.38 4.31
N LEU A 79 -12.50 6.13 4.80
CA LEU A 79 -13.19 5.80 6.06
C LEU A 79 -13.85 4.42 6.05
N LYS A 80 -14.30 3.96 4.88
CA LYS A 80 -14.94 2.64 4.76
C LYS A 80 -14.00 1.49 5.05
N GLN A 81 -12.70 1.70 4.87
CA GLN A 81 -11.68 0.66 5.06
C GLN A 81 -11.13 0.61 6.48
N ILE A 82 -11.51 1.54 7.36
CA ILE A 82 -11.05 1.57 8.74
C ILE A 82 -12.13 1.15 9.75
N THR A 83 -13.04 0.28 9.32
CA THR A 83 -14.09 -0.29 10.18
C THR A 83 -13.70 -1.70 10.63
N ALA A 84 -14.31 -2.15 11.73
CA ALA A 84 -14.08 -3.51 12.23
C ALA A 84 -14.40 -4.57 11.18
N GLU A 85 -15.46 -4.36 10.38
CA GLU A 85 -15.82 -5.24 9.27
C GLU A 85 -14.73 -5.33 8.22
N ALA A 86 -14.18 -4.17 7.83
CA ALA A 86 -13.11 -4.13 6.83
C ALA A 86 -11.86 -4.84 7.30
N PHE A 87 -11.54 -4.77 8.60
CA PHE A 87 -10.37 -5.45 9.17
C PHE A 87 -10.49 -6.98 9.11
N GLU A 88 -11.71 -7.49 8.96
CA GLU A 88 -11.98 -8.93 8.84
C GLU A 88 -12.14 -9.38 7.38
N ASN A 89 -12.01 -8.47 6.42
CA ASN A 89 -12.16 -8.78 5.00
C ASN A 89 -11.06 -9.76 4.55
N SER A 90 -11.47 -10.96 4.16
CA SER A 90 -10.54 -12.03 3.80
C SER A 90 -9.72 -11.71 2.55
N GLU A 91 -10.28 -10.95 1.61
CA GLU A 91 -9.56 -10.57 0.40
C GLU A 91 -8.44 -9.56 0.71
N ILE A 92 -8.70 -8.62 1.61
CA ILE A 92 -7.68 -7.66 2.07
C ILE A 92 -6.59 -8.37 2.84
N ILE A 93 -6.96 -9.27 3.76
CA ILE A 93 -6.00 -10.05 4.56
C ILE A 93 -5.12 -10.90 3.64
N SER A 94 -5.73 -11.57 2.67
CA SER A 94 -5.00 -12.37 1.68
C SER A 94 -4.01 -11.51 0.90
N MET A 95 -4.42 -10.30 0.51
CA MET A 95 -3.52 -9.38 -0.20
C MET A 95 -2.37 -8.91 0.67
N MET A 96 -2.60 -8.66 1.97
CA MET A 96 -1.53 -8.30 2.90
C MET A 96 -0.40 -9.34 2.90
N ASN A 97 -0.76 -10.62 2.80
CA ASN A 97 0.22 -11.72 2.77
C ASN A 97 1.01 -11.79 1.46
N LYS A 98 0.57 -11.10 0.43
CA LYS A 98 1.25 -11.03 -0.87
C LYS A 98 2.19 -9.84 -1.00
N LEU A 99 2.16 -8.93 -0.03
CA LEU A 99 2.97 -7.71 -0.07
C LEU A 99 4.35 -7.95 0.53
N ILE A 100 5.38 -7.44 -0.14
CA ILE A 100 6.77 -7.43 0.33
C ILE A 100 7.26 -6.00 0.28
N PHE A 101 7.79 -5.51 1.40
CA PHE A 101 8.34 -4.15 1.49
C PHE A 101 9.84 -4.23 1.59
N LYS A 102 10.54 -3.52 0.69
CA LYS A 102 12.00 -3.47 0.67
C LYS A 102 12.50 -2.03 0.66
N VAL A 103 13.63 -1.79 1.30
CA VAL A 103 14.29 -0.49 1.24
C VAL A 103 15.10 -0.39 -0.05
N ASP A 104 14.85 0.66 -0.83
CA ASP A 104 15.70 1.01 -1.96
C ASP A 104 16.62 2.15 -1.51
N PRO A 105 17.96 1.95 -1.49
CA PRO A 105 18.87 2.98 -1.00
C PRO A 105 18.75 4.30 -1.76
N LYS A 106 18.45 4.27 -3.04
CA LYS A 106 18.30 5.49 -3.84
C LYS A 106 17.03 6.25 -3.46
N ILE A 107 15.97 5.54 -3.11
CA ILE A 107 14.73 6.13 -2.62
C ILE A 107 14.94 6.68 -1.21
N ASP A 108 15.60 5.93 -0.35
CA ASP A 108 15.86 6.31 1.03
C ASP A 108 16.73 7.57 1.11
N GLU A 109 17.71 7.69 0.22
CA GLU A 109 18.57 8.88 0.12
C GLU A 109 17.79 10.16 -0.11
N GLN A 110 16.68 10.09 -0.82
CA GLN A 110 15.85 11.25 -1.16
C GLN A 110 14.87 11.62 -0.05
N PHE A 111 14.67 10.75 0.93
CA PHE A 111 13.83 11.03 2.09
C PHE A 111 14.57 11.98 3.04
N PRO A 112 13.89 12.98 3.65
CA PRO A 112 12.45 13.26 3.63
C PRO A 112 12.00 14.24 2.52
N GLN A 113 12.91 14.76 1.68
CA GLN A 113 12.57 15.73 0.64
C GLN A 113 11.62 15.13 -0.40
N ARG A 114 11.87 13.87 -0.76
CA ARG A 114 11.01 13.13 -1.69
C ARG A 114 10.56 11.83 -1.05
N ARG A 115 9.25 11.60 -1.05
CA ARG A 115 8.62 10.38 -0.53
C ARG A 115 8.05 9.62 -1.71
N ILE A 116 8.87 8.75 -2.29
CA ILE A 116 8.51 7.99 -3.49
C ILE A 116 8.60 6.50 -3.23
N CYS A 117 7.90 5.75 -4.07
CA CYS A 117 7.92 4.29 -4.04
C CYS A 117 7.99 3.75 -5.46
N ARG A 118 8.53 2.55 -5.59
CA ARG A 118 8.50 1.79 -6.84
C ARG A 118 7.83 0.45 -6.55
N THR A 119 6.94 0.03 -7.44
CA THR A 119 6.18 -1.20 -7.26
C THR A 119 6.47 -2.18 -8.38
N GLU A 120 6.66 -3.45 -8.02
CA GLU A 120 6.71 -4.57 -8.96
C GLU A 120 5.58 -5.52 -8.64
N ILE A 121 4.74 -5.83 -9.64
CA ILE A 121 3.62 -6.76 -9.47
C ILE A 121 3.90 -8.01 -10.32
N ILE A 122 3.80 -9.18 -9.68
CA ILE A 122 3.88 -10.46 -10.36
C ILE A 122 2.48 -11.07 -10.37
N THR A 123 1.99 -11.39 -11.56
CA THR A 123 0.67 -11.99 -11.74
C THR A 123 0.74 -13.51 -11.64
N ASN A 124 -0.45 -14.15 -11.56
CA ASN A 124 -0.54 -15.61 -11.41
C ASN A 124 0.09 -16.38 -12.58
N ASP A 125 0.21 -15.76 -13.74
CA ASP A 125 0.88 -16.32 -14.91
C ASP A 125 2.38 -15.98 -14.97
N ASN A 126 2.94 -15.48 -13.86
CA ASN A 126 4.34 -15.12 -13.70
C ASN A 126 4.83 -13.95 -14.56
N GLN A 127 3.92 -13.10 -15.01
CA GLN A 127 4.30 -11.86 -15.69
C GLN A 127 4.64 -10.80 -14.65
N LYS A 128 5.66 -9.99 -14.95
CA LYS A 128 6.13 -8.93 -14.07
C LYS A 128 5.80 -7.56 -14.68
N PHE A 129 5.19 -6.70 -13.88
CA PHE A 129 4.84 -5.33 -14.26
C PHE A 129 5.51 -4.35 -13.28
N ILE A 130 5.98 -3.25 -13.82
CA ILE A 130 6.68 -2.22 -13.05
C ILE A 130 6.03 -0.85 -13.30
#